data_340fd9873c3c56f4a826eabe607b8e9e
#
_entry.id   340fd9873c3c56f4a826eabe607b8e9e
#
_cell.length_a   1.000
_cell.length_b   1.000
_cell.length_c   1.000
_cell.angle_alpha   90.00
_cell.angle_beta   90.00
_cell.angle_gamma   90.00
#
_symmetry.space_group_name_H-M   'P 1'
#
loop_
_entity.id
_entity.type
_entity.pdbx_description
1 polymer ?
#
loop_
_entity_poly.entity_id
_entity_poly.type
_entity_poly.pdbx_seq_one_letter_code
_entity_poly.pdbx_strand_id
1 'polypeptide(L)'
;MITRLDYIPGSTIVPEGSFTISPSSLGKFFDEPHTWYREHVLGQRNFGMSTATILGTIVHFCGEEFIKTKSVDKLEIYRYIYKNTYSGTQPLPETEAEALAFVSKIKHPEIDVQHILEQYRPMGNSLIAYLKSRPSSGLVSEKMVATEIIPGYYLAGSCDLVSGRNLYDFKTTSALSAPSSVTYGYRLQLLAYSYAFIHSGIPIDTASIIWITTNQTGRYGKNGKPLADYPATCTLSSVINIDEQALLFIESILRLVAETVQFVTEFPDKAYIAFRDYRLKLADIPQIPFTRRP
;
A
#
# COMPACT_ATOMS: atom_id res chain seq x y z
N MET A 1 0.88 -13.90 -14.31
CA MET A 1 1.54 -13.16 -15.42
C MET A 1 1.44 -11.70 -15.04
N ILE A 2 2.54 -11.05 -14.63
CA ILE A 2 2.54 -9.61 -14.32
C ILE A 2 2.37 -8.93 -15.66
N THR A 3 1.16 -8.49 -15.95
CA THR A 3 0.87 -7.63 -17.10
C THR A 3 1.79 -6.40 -16.99
N ARG A 4 2.45 -6.03 -18.08
CA ARG A 4 3.26 -4.83 -18.24
C ARG A 4 2.53 -3.68 -17.54
N LEU A 5 3.09 -3.22 -16.41
CA LEU A 5 2.52 -2.06 -15.70
C LEU A 5 2.48 -0.89 -16.69
N ASP A 6 1.29 -0.39 -16.95
CA ASP A 6 1.12 0.76 -17.83
C ASP A 6 1.61 2.02 -17.13
N TYR A 7 2.79 2.49 -17.52
CA TYR A 7 3.29 3.78 -17.06
C TYR A 7 2.41 4.92 -17.57
N ILE A 8 2.28 5.95 -16.77
CA ILE A 8 1.64 7.18 -17.25
C ILE A 8 2.53 7.83 -18.33
N PRO A 9 1.94 8.57 -19.29
CA PRO A 9 2.70 9.37 -20.22
C PRO A 9 3.65 10.32 -19.50
N GLY A 10 4.88 10.44 -19.96
CA GLY A 10 5.92 11.29 -19.36
C GLY A 10 6.67 10.68 -18.18
N SER A 11 6.23 9.53 -17.66
CA SER A 11 6.95 8.81 -16.61
C SER A 11 8.26 8.21 -17.15
N THR A 12 9.29 8.21 -16.31
CA THR A 12 10.55 7.52 -16.60
C THR A 12 10.31 5.99 -16.56
N ILE A 13 10.83 5.28 -17.55
CA ILE A 13 10.86 3.81 -17.49
C ILE A 13 12.08 3.41 -16.65
N VAL A 14 11.85 2.66 -15.59
CA VAL A 14 12.92 2.18 -14.71
C VAL A 14 13.79 1.16 -15.47
N PRO A 15 15.09 1.42 -15.66
CA PRO A 15 15.99 0.46 -16.31
C PRO A 15 16.16 -0.81 -15.46
N GLU A 16 16.41 -1.92 -16.14
CA GLU A 16 16.75 -3.17 -15.46
C GLU A 16 18.04 -3.00 -14.64
N GLY A 17 18.04 -3.57 -13.42
CA GLY A 17 19.17 -3.45 -12.50
C GLY A 17 19.21 -2.18 -11.66
N SER A 18 18.30 -1.22 -11.89
CA SER A 18 18.19 -0.02 -11.07
C SER A 18 17.56 -0.34 -9.70
N PHE A 19 17.93 0.46 -8.69
CA PHE A 19 17.27 0.38 -7.40
C PHE A 19 15.97 1.18 -7.39
N THR A 20 14.91 0.60 -6.81
CA THR A 20 13.59 1.23 -6.78
C THR A 20 13.14 1.49 -5.34
N ILE A 21 12.81 2.75 -5.05
CA ILE A 21 12.19 3.19 -3.79
C ILE A 21 10.67 3.25 -4.02
N SER A 22 9.91 2.49 -3.23
CA SER A 22 8.45 2.56 -3.26
C SER A 22 7.94 3.69 -2.36
N PRO A 23 7.03 4.57 -2.82
CA PRO A 23 6.41 5.59 -1.99
C PRO A 23 5.84 5.06 -0.67
N SER A 24 5.17 3.91 -0.72
CA SER A 24 4.57 3.26 0.46
C SER A 24 5.58 2.74 1.48
N SER A 25 6.84 2.58 1.10
CA SER A 25 7.90 2.09 1.99
C SER A 25 8.61 3.19 2.77
N LEU A 26 8.42 4.47 2.41
CA LEU A 26 9.14 5.59 3.01
C LEU A 26 8.89 5.73 4.51
N GLY A 27 7.64 5.57 4.95
CA GLY A 27 7.33 5.59 6.39
C GLY A 27 8.15 4.56 7.16
N LYS A 28 8.23 3.33 6.64
CA LYS A 28 8.98 2.23 7.25
C LYS A 28 10.49 2.48 7.29
N PHE A 29 11.05 3.19 6.31
CA PHE A 29 12.46 3.58 6.33
C PHE A 29 12.82 4.38 7.58
N PHE A 30 11.93 5.25 8.06
CA PHE A 30 12.16 6.06 9.26
C PHE A 30 11.72 5.36 10.55
N ASP A 31 10.60 4.62 10.49
CA ASP A 31 10.03 3.98 11.69
C ASP A 31 10.74 2.68 12.05
N GLU A 32 11.16 1.90 11.04
CA GLU A 32 11.77 0.57 11.18
C GLU A 32 12.93 0.40 10.18
N PRO A 33 14.02 1.20 10.27
CA PRO A 33 15.07 1.26 9.25
C PRO A 33 15.75 -0.09 9.00
N HIS A 34 15.98 -0.89 10.03
CA HIS A 34 16.58 -2.22 9.89
C HIS A 34 15.64 -3.20 9.14
N THR A 35 14.34 -3.19 9.44
CA THR A 35 13.35 -4.01 8.74
C THR A 35 13.26 -3.59 7.28
N TRP A 36 13.21 -2.27 7.04
CA TRP A 36 13.20 -1.71 5.69
C TRP A 36 14.43 -2.15 4.88
N TYR A 37 15.63 -2.06 5.46
CA TYR A 37 16.87 -2.50 4.81
C TYR A 37 16.83 -3.97 4.42
N ARG A 38 16.42 -4.85 5.33
CA ARG A 38 16.29 -6.28 5.05
C ARG A 38 15.33 -6.57 3.91
N GLU A 39 14.19 -5.90 3.90
CA GLU A 39 13.14 -6.14 2.90
C GLU A 39 13.47 -5.53 1.54
N HIS A 40 14.01 -4.32 1.50
CA HIS A 40 14.15 -3.57 0.26
C HIS A 40 15.56 -3.62 -0.34
N VAL A 41 16.59 -3.74 0.48
CA VAL A 41 17.98 -3.82 0.00
C VAL A 41 18.45 -5.27 -0.08
N LEU A 42 18.20 -6.08 0.97
CA LEU A 42 18.63 -7.49 0.98
C LEU A 42 17.61 -8.45 0.34
N GLY A 43 16.44 -7.97 -0.07
CA GLY A 43 15.39 -8.80 -0.67
C GLY A 43 14.76 -9.82 0.29
N GLN A 44 15.01 -9.71 1.61
CA GLN A 44 14.52 -10.62 2.64
C GLN A 44 13.09 -10.25 3.08
N ARG A 45 12.16 -10.25 2.13
CA ARG A 45 10.77 -9.88 2.41
C ARG A 45 10.04 -11.04 3.10
N ASN A 46 9.61 -10.82 4.33
CA ASN A 46 8.65 -11.69 5.01
C ASN A 46 7.25 -11.12 4.77
N PHE A 47 6.63 -11.53 3.68
CA PHE A 47 5.22 -11.21 3.46
C PHE A 47 4.34 -12.14 4.32
N GLY A 48 4.20 -11.80 5.60
CA GLY A 48 3.12 -12.36 6.40
C GLY A 48 1.78 -11.87 5.85
N MET A 49 1.06 -12.75 5.12
CA MET A 49 -0.32 -12.43 4.74
C MET A 49 -1.17 -12.44 6.00
N SER A 50 -1.90 -11.37 6.24
CA SER A 50 -2.85 -11.23 7.36
C SER A 50 -4.27 -11.03 6.83
N THR A 51 -5.26 -11.28 7.67
CA THR A 51 -6.67 -10.95 7.38
C THR A 51 -6.81 -9.50 6.89
N ALA A 52 -6.16 -8.56 7.56
CA ALA A 52 -6.22 -7.13 7.21
C ALA A 52 -5.57 -6.84 5.85
N THR A 53 -4.42 -7.46 5.54
CA THR A 53 -3.74 -7.30 4.26
C THR A 53 -4.60 -7.80 3.10
N ILE A 54 -5.18 -9.01 3.23
CA ILE A 54 -6.04 -9.58 2.20
C ILE A 54 -7.29 -8.72 2.00
N LEU A 55 -7.96 -8.35 3.09
CA LEU A 55 -9.15 -7.49 3.02
C LEU A 55 -8.84 -6.14 2.38
N GLY A 56 -7.74 -5.50 2.77
CA GLY A 56 -7.29 -4.25 2.18
C GLY A 56 -7.10 -4.37 0.67
N THR A 57 -6.34 -5.37 0.21
CA THR A 57 -6.11 -5.63 -1.22
C THR A 57 -7.41 -5.85 -1.99
N ILE A 58 -8.36 -6.61 -1.43
CA ILE A 58 -9.68 -6.84 -2.07
C ILE A 58 -10.48 -5.54 -2.19
N VAL A 59 -10.46 -4.69 -1.16
CA VAL A 59 -11.18 -3.41 -1.20
C VAL A 59 -10.57 -2.46 -2.25
N HIS A 60 -9.24 -2.40 -2.35
CA HIS A 60 -8.54 -1.64 -3.41
C HIS A 60 -8.93 -2.18 -4.80
N PHE A 61 -8.88 -3.51 -4.99
CA PHE A 61 -9.32 -4.14 -6.23
C PHE A 61 -10.77 -3.77 -6.61
N CYS A 62 -11.70 -3.71 -5.65
CA CYS A 62 -13.07 -3.27 -5.93
C CYS A 62 -13.12 -1.83 -6.48
N GLY A 63 -12.30 -0.92 -5.95
CA GLY A 63 -12.20 0.47 -6.43
C GLY A 63 -11.60 0.54 -7.84
N GLU A 64 -10.48 -0.14 -8.05
CA GLU A 64 -9.76 -0.22 -9.31
C GLU A 64 -10.65 -0.79 -10.44
N GLU A 65 -11.23 -1.97 -10.22
CA GLU A 65 -12.11 -2.61 -11.19
C GLU A 65 -13.33 -1.74 -11.52
N PHE A 66 -13.94 -1.13 -10.50
CA PHE A 66 -15.05 -0.21 -10.75
C PHE A 66 -14.65 1.00 -11.60
N ILE A 67 -13.46 1.56 -11.41
CA ILE A 67 -12.97 2.68 -12.24
C ILE A 67 -12.80 2.21 -13.69
N LYS A 68 -12.20 1.03 -13.91
CA LYS A 68 -11.90 0.47 -15.23
C LYS A 68 -13.14 -0.04 -15.99
N THR A 69 -13.96 -0.84 -15.34
CA THR A 69 -15.01 -1.64 -15.98
C THR A 69 -16.44 -1.27 -15.58
N LYS A 70 -16.62 -0.41 -14.56
CA LYS A 70 -17.90 -0.07 -13.91
C LYS A 70 -18.57 -1.26 -13.22
N SER A 71 -17.86 -2.37 -13.05
CA SER A 71 -18.29 -3.58 -12.35
C SER A 71 -17.16 -4.12 -11.46
N VAL A 72 -17.46 -5.16 -10.68
CA VAL A 72 -16.45 -5.85 -9.86
C VAL A 72 -16.56 -7.35 -10.14
N ASP A 73 -15.46 -7.95 -10.58
CA ASP A 73 -15.39 -9.39 -10.78
C ASP A 73 -15.18 -10.09 -9.43
N LYS A 74 -16.26 -10.67 -8.90
CA LYS A 74 -16.22 -11.38 -7.61
C LYS A 74 -15.46 -12.70 -7.69
N LEU A 75 -15.39 -13.32 -8.87
CA LEU A 75 -14.63 -14.55 -9.04
C LEU A 75 -13.14 -14.30 -8.85
N GLU A 76 -12.62 -13.16 -9.34
CA GLU A 76 -11.23 -12.76 -9.07
C GLU A 76 -10.97 -12.52 -7.58
N ILE A 77 -11.94 -11.95 -6.84
CA ILE A 77 -11.85 -11.83 -5.38
C ILE A 77 -11.72 -13.21 -4.73
N TYR A 78 -12.56 -14.17 -5.12
CA TYR A 78 -12.49 -15.52 -4.56
C TYR A 78 -11.22 -16.25 -4.95
N ARG A 79 -10.70 -16.05 -6.17
CA ARG A 79 -9.39 -16.55 -6.61
C ARG A 79 -8.27 -15.99 -5.75
N TYR A 80 -8.32 -14.68 -5.43
CA TYR A 80 -7.32 -14.05 -4.58
C TYR A 80 -7.35 -14.61 -3.14
N ILE A 81 -8.53 -14.76 -2.54
CA ILE A 81 -8.68 -15.36 -1.21
C ILE A 81 -8.15 -16.80 -1.24
N TYR A 82 -8.61 -17.62 -2.20
CA TYR A 82 -8.18 -19.01 -2.37
C TYR A 82 -6.65 -19.12 -2.45
N LYS A 83 -6.02 -18.36 -3.32
CA LYS A 83 -4.55 -18.38 -3.53
C LYS A 83 -3.76 -18.09 -2.25
N ASN A 84 -4.29 -17.26 -1.36
CA ASN A 84 -3.58 -16.80 -0.17
C ASN A 84 -4.00 -17.55 1.11
N THR A 85 -4.99 -18.43 1.05
CA THR A 85 -5.52 -19.09 2.26
C THR A 85 -5.69 -20.60 2.13
N TYR A 86 -5.63 -21.15 0.92
CA TYR A 86 -5.85 -22.58 0.68
C TYR A 86 -4.54 -23.28 0.34
N SER A 87 -4.21 -24.30 1.13
CA SER A 87 -2.99 -25.14 0.96
C SER A 87 -3.24 -26.50 0.30
N GLY A 88 -4.51 -26.82 -0.03
CA GLY A 88 -4.87 -28.08 -0.68
C GLY A 88 -4.64 -28.08 -2.18
N THR A 89 -4.93 -29.20 -2.83
CA THR A 89 -4.73 -29.42 -4.27
C THR A 89 -5.99 -29.28 -5.12
N GLN A 90 -7.18 -29.23 -4.48
CA GLN A 90 -8.43 -29.09 -5.21
C GLN A 90 -8.51 -27.70 -5.87
N PRO A 91 -8.77 -27.62 -7.19
CA PRO A 91 -8.89 -26.33 -7.88
C PRO A 91 -10.12 -25.54 -7.39
N LEU A 92 -10.05 -24.23 -7.45
CA LEU A 92 -11.20 -23.37 -7.21
C LEU A 92 -12.24 -23.58 -8.33
N PRO A 93 -13.53 -23.73 -8.00
CA PRO A 93 -14.60 -23.78 -9.01
C PRO A 93 -14.65 -22.52 -9.87
N GLU A 94 -15.13 -22.69 -11.12
CA GLU A 94 -15.13 -21.62 -12.12
C GLU A 94 -16.34 -20.68 -12.01
N THR A 95 -17.43 -21.12 -11.36
CA THR A 95 -18.61 -20.28 -11.15
C THR A 95 -18.54 -19.48 -9.87
N GLU A 96 -19.08 -18.26 -9.86
CA GLU A 96 -19.10 -17.38 -8.68
C GLU A 96 -19.74 -18.05 -7.46
N ALA A 97 -20.87 -18.74 -7.63
CA ALA A 97 -21.59 -19.37 -6.52
C ALA A 97 -20.83 -20.53 -5.90
N GLU A 98 -20.26 -21.41 -6.73
CA GLU A 98 -19.47 -22.56 -6.26
C GLU A 98 -18.15 -22.12 -5.65
N ALA A 99 -17.48 -21.12 -6.25
CA ALA A 99 -16.25 -20.53 -5.72
C ALA A 99 -16.50 -19.90 -4.33
N LEU A 100 -17.59 -19.15 -4.15
CA LEU A 100 -17.98 -18.62 -2.84
C LEU A 100 -18.23 -19.76 -1.84
N ALA A 101 -19.01 -20.77 -2.22
CA ALA A 101 -19.33 -21.92 -1.37
C ALA A 101 -18.06 -22.71 -0.99
N PHE A 102 -17.07 -22.77 -1.86
CA PHE A 102 -15.76 -23.37 -1.57
C PHE A 102 -14.95 -22.52 -0.59
N VAL A 103 -14.73 -21.25 -0.94
CA VAL A 103 -13.90 -20.32 -0.15
C VAL A 103 -14.47 -20.14 1.26
N SER A 104 -15.81 -20.12 1.43
CA SER A 104 -16.44 -20.00 2.74
C SER A 104 -16.17 -21.16 3.70
N LYS A 105 -15.68 -22.29 3.20
CA LYS A 105 -15.30 -23.47 4.01
C LYS A 105 -13.82 -23.52 4.36
N ILE A 106 -13.00 -22.64 3.76
CA ILE A 106 -11.57 -22.60 4.06
C ILE A 106 -11.35 -22.18 5.50
N LYS A 107 -10.54 -22.97 6.20
CA LYS A 107 -10.03 -22.65 7.53
C LYS A 107 -8.54 -22.46 7.45
N HIS A 108 -8.07 -21.28 7.87
CA HIS A 108 -6.65 -20.96 7.91
C HIS A 108 -6.27 -20.62 9.36
N PRO A 109 -5.09 -21.04 9.86
CA PRO A 109 -4.73 -20.84 11.28
C PRO A 109 -4.58 -19.37 11.66
N GLU A 110 -4.15 -18.51 10.73
CA GLU A 110 -3.82 -17.11 11.01
C GLU A 110 -4.73 -16.11 10.27
N ILE A 111 -5.51 -16.57 9.27
CA ILE A 111 -6.34 -15.71 8.42
C ILE A 111 -7.82 -16.02 8.66
N ASP A 112 -8.57 -15.03 9.08
CA ASP A 112 -10.03 -15.13 9.24
C ASP A 112 -10.74 -14.89 7.90
N VAL A 113 -10.94 -15.98 7.15
CA VAL A 113 -11.61 -15.96 5.84
C VAL A 113 -13.08 -15.50 5.95
N GLN A 114 -13.76 -15.88 7.05
CA GLN A 114 -15.15 -15.46 7.25
C GLN A 114 -15.24 -13.96 7.44
N HIS A 115 -14.35 -13.38 8.24
CA HIS A 115 -14.27 -11.94 8.41
C HIS A 115 -14.02 -11.22 7.08
N ILE A 116 -13.13 -11.75 6.23
CA ILE A 116 -12.89 -11.17 4.90
C ILE A 116 -14.18 -11.18 4.08
N LEU A 117 -14.88 -12.31 4.01
CA LEU A 117 -16.12 -12.47 3.24
C LEU A 117 -17.26 -11.57 3.75
N GLU A 118 -17.35 -11.34 5.07
CA GLU A 118 -18.31 -10.43 5.68
C GLU A 118 -18.01 -8.96 5.38
N GLN A 119 -16.73 -8.58 5.37
CA GLN A 119 -16.32 -7.18 5.32
C GLN A 119 -16.11 -6.64 3.91
N TYR A 120 -15.60 -7.44 2.96
CA TYR A 120 -15.20 -6.91 1.66
C TYR A 120 -16.34 -6.25 0.88
N ARG A 121 -17.55 -6.81 0.94
CA ARG A 121 -18.72 -6.26 0.22
C ARG A 121 -19.16 -4.91 0.77
N PRO A 122 -19.46 -4.73 2.07
CA PRO A 122 -19.86 -3.42 2.58
C PRO A 122 -18.77 -2.37 2.41
N MET A 123 -17.49 -2.72 2.62
CA MET A 123 -16.36 -1.81 2.43
C MET A 123 -16.17 -1.44 0.95
N GLY A 124 -16.14 -2.42 0.05
CA GLY A 124 -16.04 -2.19 -1.39
C GLY A 124 -17.21 -1.39 -1.94
N ASN A 125 -18.43 -1.68 -1.52
CA ASN A 125 -19.63 -0.91 -1.92
C ASN A 125 -19.56 0.54 -1.43
N SER A 126 -19.04 0.78 -0.23
CA SER A 126 -18.84 2.13 0.29
C SER A 126 -17.82 2.92 -0.55
N LEU A 127 -16.70 2.28 -0.94
CA LEU A 127 -15.73 2.87 -1.85
C LEU A 127 -16.33 3.16 -3.23
N ILE A 128 -17.06 2.22 -3.80
CA ILE A 128 -17.74 2.39 -5.11
C ILE A 128 -18.77 3.53 -5.05
N ALA A 129 -19.55 3.64 -3.97
CA ALA A 129 -20.50 4.73 -3.78
C ALA A 129 -19.79 6.10 -3.73
N TYR A 130 -18.66 6.15 -3.02
CA TYR A 130 -17.83 7.34 -2.99
C TYR A 130 -17.28 7.70 -4.38
N LEU A 131 -16.76 6.72 -5.13
CA LEU A 131 -16.23 6.93 -6.48
C LEU A 131 -17.31 7.40 -7.46
N LYS A 132 -18.54 6.87 -7.36
CA LYS A 132 -19.70 7.32 -8.15
C LYS A 132 -20.08 8.78 -7.91
N SER A 133 -19.82 9.30 -6.72
CA SER A 133 -20.10 10.71 -6.40
C SER A 133 -19.05 11.68 -7.00
N ARG A 134 -17.97 11.17 -7.58
CA ARG A 134 -16.92 11.98 -8.22
C ARG A 134 -17.12 12.10 -9.71
N PRO A 135 -16.64 13.21 -10.33
CA PRO A 135 -16.65 13.32 -11.78
C PRO A 135 -15.90 12.15 -12.42
N SER A 136 -16.53 11.46 -13.35
CA SER A 136 -15.94 10.28 -14.01
C SER A 136 -14.84 10.63 -15.02
N SER A 137 -14.78 11.89 -15.47
CA SER A 137 -13.77 12.38 -16.41
C SER A 137 -12.43 12.61 -15.73
N GLY A 138 -11.36 11.99 -16.25
CA GLY A 138 -9.99 12.19 -15.76
C GLY A 138 -9.62 11.37 -14.53
N LEU A 139 -10.38 10.32 -14.20
CA LEU A 139 -9.95 9.35 -13.18
C LEU A 139 -8.83 8.47 -13.74
N VAL A 140 -7.71 8.44 -13.04
CA VAL A 140 -6.57 7.56 -13.33
C VAL A 140 -6.35 6.69 -12.10
N SER A 141 -6.39 5.37 -12.24
CA SER A 141 -6.13 4.43 -11.14
C SER A 141 -5.06 3.43 -11.52
N GLU A 142 -4.30 2.96 -10.54
CA GLU A 142 -3.29 1.91 -10.65
C GLU A 142 -2.29 2.11 -11.81
N LYS A 143 -2.03 3.36 -12.17
CA LYS A 143 -1.00 3.68 -13.17
C LYS A 143 0.36 3.80 -12.50
N MET A 144 1.33 3.14 -13.09
CA MET A 144 2.72 3.24 -12.65
C MET A 144 3.28 4.62 -12.96
N VAL A 145 3.89 5.23 -11.97
CA VAL A 145 4.69 6.45 -12.12
C VAL A 145 6.10 6.19 -11.60
N ALA A 146 7.09 6.69 -12.30
CA ALA A 146 8.47 6.64 -11.85
C ALA A 146 9.25 7.90 -12.24
N THR A 147 10.21 8.26 -11.39
CA THR A 147 11.17 9.34 -11.66
C THR A 147 12.53 9.00 -11.07
N GLU A 148 13.59 9.39 -11.74
CA GLU A 148 14.94 9.22 -11.23
C GLU A 148 15.22 10.26 -10.14
N ILE A 149 15.79 9.81 -9.01
CA ILE A 149 16.14 10.68 -7.87
C ILE A 149 17.62 11.05 -7.91
N ILE A 150 18.47 10.03 -8.05
CA ILE A 150 19.90 10.14 -8.36
C ILE A 150 20.23 9.04 -9.37
N PRO A 151 21.36 9.11 -10.09
CA PRO A 151 21.69 8.13 -11.14
C PRO A 151 21.57 6.68 -10.68
N GLY A 152 20.68 5.92 -11.32
CA GLY A 152 20.41 4.51 -11.01
C GLY A 152 19.43 4.24 -9.87
N TYR A 153 18.89 5.27 -9.20
CA TYR A 153 17.94 5.15 -8.10
C TYR A 153 16.64 5.85 -8.43
N TYR A 154 15.56 5.12 -8.45
CA TYR A 154 14.25 5.56 -8.90
C TYR A 154 13.22 5.53 -7.79
N LEU A 155 12.39 6.56 -7.71
CA LEU A 155 11.10 6.49 -7.04
C LEU A 155 10.13 5.86 -8.04
N ALA A 156 9.44 4.77 -7.67
CA ALA A 156 8.45 4.16 -8.54
C ALA A 156 7.34 3.47 -7.73
N GLY A 157 6.11 3.56 -8.24
CA GLY A 157 4.94 2.90 -7.67
C GLY A 157 3.67 3.24 -8.41
N SER A 158 2.58 2.55 -8.07
CA SER A 158 1.24 2.87 -8.55
C SER A 158 0.45 3.60 -7.46
N CYS A 159 -0.25 4.66 -7.85
CA CYS A 159 -1.15 5.41 -6.99
C CYS A 159 -2.58 4.89 -7.19
N ASP A 160 -3.34 4.77 -6.09
CA ASP A 160 -4.70 4.21 -6.16
C ASP A 160 -5.63 5.06 -7.02
N LEU A 161 -5.56 6.39 -6.93
CA LEU A 161 -6.45 7.28 -7.69
C LEU A 161 -5.86 8.68 -7.89
N VAL A 162 -5.93 9.17 -9.12
CA VAL A 162 -5.80 10.60 -9.44
C VAL A 162 -7.08 11.08 -10.10
N SER A 163 -7.62 12.20 -9.64
CA SER A 163 -8.82 12.85 -10.17
C SER A 163 -8.54 14.34 -10.41
N GLY A 164 -8.42 14.72 -11.67
CA GLY A 164 -7.97 16.07 -12.04
C GLY A 164 -6.56 16.32 -11.49
N ARG A 165 -6.44 17.32 -10.57
CA ARG A 165 -5.18 17.69 -9.92
C ARG A 165 -5.10 17.19 -8.46
N ASN A 166 -5.93 16.24 -8.09
CA ASN A 166 -6.00 15.70 -6.73
C ASN A 166 -5.58 14.22 -6.72
N LEU A 167 -4.65 13.88 -5.83
CA LEU A 167 -4.14 12.53 -5.64
C LEU A 167 -4.77 11.91 -4.40
N TYR A 168 -5.17 10.64 -4.51
CA TYR A 168 -5.78 9.90 -3.41
C TYR A 168 -5.13 8.53 -3.25
N ASP A 169 -4.98 8.11 -2.00
CA ASP A 169 -4.53 6.78 -1.63
C ASP A 169 -5.60 6.13 -0.75
N PHE A 170 -5.98 4.89 -1.04
CA PHE A 170 -7.00 4.17 -0.31
C PHE A 170 -6.38 3.50 0.91
N LYS A 171 -7.04 3.63 2.06
CA LYS A 171 -6.63 2.92 3.27
C LYS A 171 -7.83 2.32 3.97
N THR A 172 -7.77 1.02 4.21
CA THR A 172 -8.76 0.34 5.05
C THR A 172 -8.37 0.48 6.52
N THR A 173 -9.36 0.56 7.39
CA THR A 173 -9.14 0.58 8.83
C THR A 173 -10.13 -0.33 9.55
N SER A 174 -9.68 -1.01 10.60
CA SER A 174 -10.53 -1.77 11.51
C SER A 174 -11.33 -0.90 12.48
N ALA A 175 -11.01 0.41 12.54
CA ALA A 175 -11.76 1.37 13.34
C ALA A 175 -13.14 1.63 12.72
N LEU A 176 -14.12 1.95 13.58
CA LEU A 176 -15.49 2.29 13.18
C LEU A 176 -15.60 3.73 12.65
N SER A 177 -14.59 4.54 12.88
CA SER A 177 -14.48 5.91 12.37
C SER A 177 -13.12 6.11 11.72
N ALA A 178 -13.11 6.94 10.68
CA ALA A 178 -11.87 7.30 10.00
C ALA A 178 -10.94 8.11 10.93
N PRO A 179 -9.62 7.89 10.87
CA PRO A 179 -8.66 8.75 11.53
C PRO A 179 -8.79 10.21 11.05
N SER A 180 -8.75 11.17 11.99
CA SER A 180 -8.87 12.59 11.67
C SER A 180 -7.61 13.18 11.04
N SER A 181 -6.46 12.55 11.22
CA SER A 181 -5.17 13.03 10.74
C SER A 181 -4.46 11.98 9.89
N VAL A 182 -3.62 12.45 8.99
CA VAL A 182 -2.72 11.61 8.20
C VAL A 182 -1.44 11.39 8.99
N THR A 183 -1.03 10.13 9.18
CA THR A 183 0.24 9.80 9.85
C THR A 183 1.43 10.30 9.03
N TYR A 184 2.58 10.44 9.68
CA TYR A 184 3.81 10.87 9.01
C TYR A 184 4.17 9.96 7.82
N GLY A 185 4.11 8.64 7.99
CA GLY A 185 4.40 7.67 6.91
C GLY A 185 3.47 7.82 5.70
N TYR A 186 2.16 8.00 5.93
CA TYR A 186 1.22 8.25 4.83
C TYR A 186 1.41 9.63 4.19
N ARG A 187 1.82 10.63 4.97
CA ARG A 187 2.18 11.94 4.41
C ARG A 187 3.36 11.83 3.45
N LEU A 188 4.42 11.11 3.83
CA LEU A 188 5.57 10.85 2.96
C LEU A 188 5.16 10.09 1.69
N GLN A 189 4.31 9.09 1.82
CA GLN A 189 3.78 8.33 0.67
C GLN A 189 3.06 9.23 -0.32
N LEU A 190 2.12 10.07 0.16
CA LEU A 190 1.34 10.99 -0.68
C LEU A 190 2.24 12.03 -1.35
N LEU A 191 3.18 12.63 -0.62
CA LEU A 191 4.14 13.59 -1.16
C LEU A 191 5.03 12.96 -2.23
N ALA A 192 5.51 11.72 -2.01
CA ALA A 192 6.35 11.01 -2.97
C ALA A 192 5.60 10.68 -4.27
N TYR A 193 4.35 10.23 -4.19
CA TYR A 193 3.54 10.07 -5.39
C TYR A 193 3.33 11.40 -6.11
N SER A 194 2.98 12.46 -5.38
CA SER A 194 2.77 13.78 -5.97
C SER A 194 4.03 14.29 -6.68
N TYR A 195 5.20 14.10 -6.07
CA TYR A 195 6.50 14.42 -6.67
C TYR A 195 6.71 13.67 -7.99
N ALA A 196 6.49 12.34 -8.00
CA ALA A 196 6.66 11.54 -9.21
C ALA A 196 5.68 11.92 -10.33
N PHE A 197 4.40 12.20 -10.00
CA PHE A 197 3.40 12.66 -10.97
C PHE A 197 3.78 14.01 -11.58
N ILE A 198 4.19 14.98 -10.77
CA ILE A 198 4.59 16.32 -11.23
C ILE A 198 5.81 16.23 -12.15
N HIS A 199 6.81 15.41 -11.80
CA HIS A 199 8.00 15.17 -12.64
C HIS A 199 7.69 14.40 -13.93
N SER A 200 6.54 13.72 -13.99
CA SER A 200 6.01 13.12 -15.21
C SER A 200 5.12 14.06 -16.02
N GLY A 201 5.04 15.35 -15.66
CA GLY A 201 4.24 16.36 -16.35
C GLY A 201 2.76 16.39 -15.98
N ILE A 202 2.34 15.65 -14.94
CA ILE A 202 0.95 15.66 -14.45
C ILE A 202 0.89 16.53 -13.18
N PRO A 203 0.25 17.70 -13.24
CA PRO A 203 0.18 18.60 -12.09
C PRO A 203 -0.71 18.02 -10.99
N ILE A 204 -0.23 18.05 -9.75
CA ILE A 204 -0.95 17.69 -8.54
C ILE A 204 -0.95 18.89 -7.59
N ASP A 205 -2.13 19.33 -7.15
CA ASP A 205 -2.28 20.45 -6.21
C ASP A 205 -2.53 19.96 -4.79
N THR A 206 -3.21 18.81 -4.65
CA THR A 206 -3.56 18.28 -3.33
C THR A 206 -3.44 16.77 -3.30
N ALA A 207 -3.19 16.24 -2.10
CA ALA A 207 -3.20 14.81 -1.83
C ALA A 207 -3.96 14.48 -0.54
N SER A 208 -4.64 13.34 -0.49
CA SER A 208 -5.44 12.91 0.66
C SER A 208 -5.53 11.39 0.76
N ILE A 209 -5.85 10.90 1.95
CA ILE A 209 -6.23 9.49 2.16
C ILE A 209 -7.76 9.38 2.05
N ILE A 210 -8.23 8.37 1.33
CA ILE A 210 -9.60 7.91 1.40
C ILE A 210 -9.65 6.74 2.37
N TRP A 211 -10.18 6.98 3.56
CA TRP A 211 -10.36 5.98 4.59
C TRP A 211 -11.61 5.15 4.35
N ILE A 212 -11.49 3.83 4.35
CA ILE A 212 -12.60 2.89 4.27
C ILE A 212 -12.69 2.14 5.60
N THR A 213 -13.77 2.38 6.35
CA THR A 213 -13.98 1.77 7.68
C THR A 213 -14.62 0.41 7.58
N THR A 214 -14.43 -0.42 8.61
CA THR A 214 -15.15 -1.71 8.71
C THR A 214 -16.63 -1.51 8.95
N ASN A 215 -17.41 -2.54 8.56
CA ASN A 215 -18.84 -2.62 8.83
C ASN A 215 -19.12 -3.34 10.17
N GLN A 216 -19.97 -2.77 11.01
CA GLN A 216 -20.44 -3.38 12.27
C GLN A 216 -21.96 -3.57 12.32
N THR A 217 -22.65 -3.38 11.22
CA THR A 217 -24.12 -3.53 11.18
C THR A 217 -24.55 -4.96 11.48
N GLY A 218 -25.56 -5.13 12.34
CA GLY A 218 -26.12 -6.43 12.70
C GLY A 218 -25.24 -7.31 13.59
N ARG A 219 -24.19 -6.77 14.21
CA ARG A 219 -23.29 -7.53 15.09
C ARG A 219 -23.77 -7.55 16.54
N TYR A 220 -23.33 -8.60 17.25
CA TYR A 220 -23.61 -8.79 18.68
C TYR A 220 -22.33 -8.78 19.49
N GLY A 221 -22.36 -8.15 20.65
CA GLY A 221 -21.26 -8.17 21.59
C GLY A 221 -21.08 -9.54 22.26
N LYS A 222 -19.97 -9.73 22.97
CA LYS A 222 -19.68 -10.98 23.72
C LYS A 222 -20.75 -11.34 24.75
N ASN A 223 -21.54 -10.37 25.18
CA ASN A 223 -22.66 -10.54 26.13
C ASN A 223 -23.99 -10.85 25.42
N GLY A 224 -24.00 -11.13 24.11
CA GLY A 224 -25.19 -11.41 23.31
C GLY A 224 -26.10 -10.21 23.05
N LYS A 225 -25.69 -8.99 23.44
CA LYS A 225 -26.47 -7.77 23.13
C LYS A 225 -26.09 -7.24 21.76
N PRO A 226 -27.05 -6.69 20.96
CA PRO A 226 -26.73 -6.04 19.71
C PRO A 226 -25.78 -4.87 19.96
N LEU A 227 -24.78 -4.76 19.10
CA LEU A 227 -23.90 -3.60 19.05
C LEU A 227 -24.59 -2.48 18.28
N ALA A 228 -24.16 -1.24 18.48
CA ALA A 228 -24.62 -0.14 17.66
C ALA A 228 -24.24 -0.37 16.19
N ASP A 229 -25.15 -0.02 15.28
CA ASP A 229 -24.91 -0.16 13.85
C ASP A 229 -23.96 0.93 13.36
N TYR A 230 -22.84 0.49 12.84
CA TYR A 230 -21.86 1.34 12.14
C TYR A 230 -21.62 0.76 10.74
N PRO A 231 -22.33 1.26 9.73
CA PRO A 231 -22.09 0.84 8.35
C PRO A 231 -20.67 1.22 7.91
N ALA A 232 -20.09 0.46 7.00
CA ALA A 232 -18.85 0.84 6.37
C ALA A 232 -18.99 2.21 5.69
N THR A 233 -18.05 3.09 5.91
CA THR A 233 -18.04 4.44 5.36
C THR A 233 -16.76 4.73 4.60
N CYS A 234 -16.86 5.67 3.66
CA CYS A 234 -15.73 6.20 2.94
C CYS A 234 -15.58 7.68 3.29
N THR A 235 -14.45 8.05 3.90
CA THR A 235 -14.24 9.41 4.43
C THR A 235 -12.89 9.94 3.95
N LEU A 236 -12.86 11.19 3.49
CA LEU A 236 -11.63 11.87 3.13
C LEU A 236 -10.89 12.35 4.39
N SER A 237 -9.57 12.14 4.42
CA SER A 237 -8.69 12.75 5.44
C SER A 237 -8.55 14.27 5.26
N SER A 238 -7.80 14.90 6.15
CA SER A 238 -7.30 16.24 5.91
C SER A 238 -6.51 16.31 4.60
N VAL A 239 -6.69 17.42 3.87
CA VAL A 239 -6.02 17.66 2.60
C VAL A 239 -4.59 18.13 2.86
N ILE A 240 -3.64 17.58 2.10
CA ILE A 240 -2.24 18.01 2.05
C ILE A 240 -2.11 18.88 0.79
N ASN A 241 -1.71 20.12 0.94
CA ASN A 241 -1.37 20.99 -0.19
C ASN A 241 0.01 20.60 -0.73
N ILE A 242 0.12 20.54 -2.05
CA ILE A 242 1.36 20.22 -2.76
C ILE A 242 1.93 21.52 -3.30
N ASP A 243 2.61 22.24 -2.45
CA ASP A 243 3.32 23.47 -2.79
C ASP A 243 4.82 23.21 -2.99
N GLU A 244 5.55 24.26 -3.34
CA GLU A 244 7.01 24.18 -3.56
C GLU A 244 7.75 23.71 -2.31
N GLN A 245 7.34 24.12 -1.12
CA GLN A 245 7.98 23.68 0.13
C GLN A 245 7.76 22.19 0.39
N ALA A 246 6.57 21.68 0.12
CA ALA A 246 6.26 20.26 0.21
C ALA A 246 7.09 19.44 -0.77
N LEU A 247 7.28 19.94 -2.00
CA LEU A 247 8.10 19.26 -3.02
C LEU A 247 9.59 19.28 -2.66
N LEU A 248 10.14 20.40 -2.22
CA LEU A 248 11.53 20.47 -1.75
C LEU A 248 11.77 19.56 -0.54
N PHE A 249 10.81 19.51 0.39
CA PHE A 249 10.90 18.61 1.52
C PHE A 249 10.96 17.15 1.09
N ILE A 250 10.04 16.69 0.25
CA ILE A 250 10.02 15.28 -0.17
C ILE A 250 11.23 14.92 -1.06
N GLU A 251 11.69 15.84 -1.90
CA GLU A 251 12.91 15.64 -2.68
C GLU A 251 14.12 15.39 -1.77
N SER A 252 14.27 16.19 -0.71
CA SER A 252 15.35 16.01 0.26
C SER A 252 15.29 14.66 0.95
N ILE A 253 14.08 14.19 1.30
CA ILE A 253 13.86 12.86 1.87
C ILE A 253 14.23 11.75 0.88
N LEU A 254 13.79 11.87 -0.37
CA LEU A 254 14.07 10.87 -1.41
C LEU A 254 15.55 10.76 -1.71
N ARG A 255 16.26 11.91 -1.78
CA ARG A 255 17.73 11.93 -1.93
C ARG A 255 18.43 11.27 -0.75
N LEU A 256 18.04 11.61 0.48
CA LEU A 256 18.57 10.98 1.69
C LEU A 256 18.43 9.45 1.64
N VAL A 257 17.25 8.93 1.26
CA VAL A 257 17.02 7.48 1.14
C VAL A 257 17.90 6.88 0.05
N ALA A 258 17.95 7.49 -1.15
CA ALA A 258 18.73 7.00 -2.28
C ALA A 258 20.24 6.99 -1.97
N GLU A 259 20.78 8.08 -1.43
CA GLU A 259 22.20 8.19 -1.02
C GLU A 259 22.56 7.22 0.11
N THR A 260 21.63 6.98 1.06
CA THR A 260 21.82 5.99 2.11
C THR A 260 21.94 4.58 1.52
N VAL A 261 21.06 4.23 0.57
CA VAL A 261 21.12 2.93 -0.12
C VAL A 261 22.39 2.80 -0.94
N GLN A 262 22.75 3.85 -1.69
CA GLN A 262 24.00 3.89 -2.44
C GLN A 262 25.20 3.63 -1.54
N PHE A 263 25.30 4.36 -0.42
CA PHE A 263 26.38 4.19 0.55
C PHE A 263 26.49 2.75 1.06
N VAL A 264 25.41 2.13 1.46
CA VAL A 264 25.45 0.74 1.97
C VAL A 264 25.65 -0.31 0.88
N THR A 265 25.34 0.01 -0.35
CA THR A 265 25.64 -0.85 -1.50
C THR A 265 27.15 -0.83 -1.80
N GLU A 266 27.77 0.35 -1.70
CA GLU A 266 29.22 0.50 -1.85
C GLU A 266 30.01 -0.01 -0.63
N PHE A 267 29.44 0.14 0.57
CA PHE A 267 30.07 -0.26 1.85
C PHE A 267 29.13 -1.15 2.68
N PRO A 268 28.91 -2.42 2.29
CA PRO A 268 27.94 -3.29 2.97
C PRO A 268 28.28 -3.54 4.45
N ASP A 269 29.55 -3.50 4.83
CA ASP A 269 30.02 -3.60 6.21
C ASP A 269 29.63 -2.39 7.10
N LYS A 270 29.15 -1.30 6.50
CA LYS A 270 28.67 -0.10 7.18
C LYS A 270 27.15 -0.03 7.30
N ALA A 271 26.41 -0.99 6.74
CA ALA A 271 24.95 -0.97 6.74
C ALA A 271 24.34 -0.83 8.14
N TYR A 272 24.99 -1.42 9.16
CA TYR A 272 24.55 -1.32 10.54
C TYR A 272 24.57 0.11 11.10
N ILE A 273 25.41 1.01 10.56
CA ILE A 273 25.46 2.42 10.96
C ILE A 273 24.25 3.17 10.37
N ALA A 274 23.97 2.92 9.09
CA ALA A 274 22.91 3.61 8.34
C ALA A 274 21.50 3.15 8.76
N PHE A 275 21.33 1.86 9.06
CA PHE A 275 20.05 1.24 9.34
C PHE A 275 19.92 0.71 10.77
N ARG A 276 20.59 1.35 11.72
CA ARG A 276 20.52 0.97 13.12
C ARG A 276 19.11 1.18 13.66
N ASP A 277 18.49 0.08 14.10
CA ASP A 277 17.28 0.18 14.92
C ASP A 277 17.69 0.49 16.37
N TYR A 278 17.37 1.67 16.85
CA TYR A 278 17.62 2.07 18.24
C TYR A 278 16.86 1.22 19.27
N ARG A 279 15.90 0.40 18.82
CA ARG A 279 15.19 -0.59 19.64
C ARG A 279 15.98 -1.89 19.81
N LEU A 280 16.97 -2.18 18.96
CA LEU A 280 17.86 -3.32 19.13
C LEU A 280 18.74 -3.10 20.35
N LYS A 281 18.74 -4.06 21.28
CA LYS A 281 19.68 -4.06 22.40
C LYS A 281 21.09 -4.16 21.82
N LEU A 282 22.08 -3.49 22.48
CA LEU A 282 23.48 -3.54 22.08
C LEU A 282 24.03 -4.97 21.91
N ALA A 283 23.42 -5.96 22.60
CA ALA A 283 23.74 -7.38 22.50
C ALA A 283 23.38 -8.01 21.13
N ASP A 284 22.44 -7.42 20.38
CA ASP A 284 21.95 -7.95 19.10
C ASP A 284 22.73 -7.41 17.90
N ILE A 285 23.70 -6.51 18.16
CA ILE A 285 24.58 -5.97 17.11
C ILE A 285 25.71 -6.97 16.89
N PRO A 286 25.88 -7.51 15.66
CA PRO A 286 27.03 -8.36 15.37
C PRO A 286 28.32 -7.62 15.75
N GLN A 287 29.10 -8.20 16.65
CA GLN A 287 30.41 -7.70 16.99
C GLN A 287 31.34 -7.92 15.81
N ILE A 288 31.40 -6.93 14.91
CA ILE A 288 32.41 -6.95 13.83
C ILE A 288 33.75 -6.65 14.47
N PRO A 289 34.72 -7.59 14.43
CA PRO A 289 36.02 -7.32 14.96
C PRO A 289 36.67 -6.15 14.22
N PHE A 290 36.98 -5.09 14.93
CA PHE A 290 37.78 -3.99 14.41
C PHE A 290 39.17 -4.53 14.07
N THR A 291 39.38 -5.04 12.88
CA THR A 291 40.73 -5.22 12.37
C THR A 291 41.24 -3.85 11.96
N ARG A 292 42.08 -3.25 12.80
CA ARG A 292 42.90 -2.14 12.34
C ARG A 292 43.72 -2.65 11.16
N ARG A 293 43.44 -2.13 9.98
CA ARG A 293 44.37 -2.25 8.85
C ARG A 293 45.61 -1.41 9.22
N PRO A 294 46.79 -1.96 8.97
CA PRO A 294 48.05 -1.28 9.22
C PRO A 294 48.23 -0.01 8.39
#